data_28ea168730ad4fe569bc76c771981104
#
_entry.id   28ea168730ad4fe569bc76c771981104
#
_cell.length_a   1.000
_cell.length_b   1.000
_cell.length_c   1.000
_cell.angle_alpha   90.00
_cell.angle_beta   90.00
_cell.angle_gamma   90.00
#
_symmetry.space_group_name_H-M   'P 1'
#
loop_
_entity.id
_entity.type
_entity.pdbx_description
1 polymer ?
#
loop_
_entity_poly.entity_id
_entity_poly.type
_entity_poly.pdbx_seq_one_letter_code
_entity_poly.pdbx_strand_id
1 'polypeptide(L)' 'MGIERTKLRDELRKTYPEGTKVKLLSMDDPQAPPSGTIGTVTCVDDAATIHVNWETGSSLGLIVGEDSFEIVKE' A
#
# COMPACT_ATOMS: atom_id res chain seq x y z
N MET A 1 0.64 7.78 19.86
CA MET A 1 1.39 7.29 19.70
C MET A 1 1.59 5.88 19.24
N GLY A 2 2.53 5.16 19.87
CA GLY A 2 2.91 3.86 19.36
C GLY A 2 1.80 2.82 19.35
N ILE A 3 0.87 2.89 20.30
CA ILE A 3 -0.22 1.94 20.39
C ILE A 3 -1.14 2.02 19.16
N GLU A 4 -1.43 3.25 18.73
CA GLU A 4 -2.31 3.44 17.58
C GLU A 4 -1.68 2.92 16.29
N ARG A 5 -0.37 3.14 16.11
CA ARG A 5 0.32 2.65 14.93
C ARG A 5 0.40 1.14 14.91
N THR A 6 0.63 0.52 16.05
CA THR A 6 0.68 -0.93 16.14
C THR A 6 -0.66 -1.54 15.77
N LYS A 7 -1.75 -0.94 16.26
CA LYS A 7 -3.09 -1.43 15.94
C LYS A 7 -3.39 -1.26 14.45
N LEU A 8 -3.04 -0.12 13.88
CA LEU A 8 -3.23 0.11 12.46
C LEU A 8 -2.42 -0.88 11.63
N ARG A 9 -1.16 -1.11 12.00
CA ARG A 9 -0.32 -2.08 11.32
C ARG A 9 -0.96 -3.47 11.32
N ASP A 10 -1.47 -3.90 12.46
CA ASP A 10 -2.07 -5.23 12.57
C ASP A 10 -3.34 -5.33 11.72
N GLU A 11 -4.15 -4.28 11.66
CA GLU A 11 -5.32 -4.26 10.81
C GLU A 11 -4.97 -4.27 9.34
N LEU A 12 -3.94 -3.50 8.96
CA LEU A 12 -3.49 -3.48 7.58
C LEU A 12 -2.94 -4.83 7.14
N ARG A 13 -2.23 -5.53 8.04
CA ARG A 13 -1.72 -6.86 7.72
C ARG A 13 -2.84 -7.87 7.48
N LYS A 14 -3.98 -7.68 8.13
CA LYS A 14 -5.15 -8.54 7.91
C LYS A 14 -5.87 -8.18 6.60
N THR A 15 -5.98 -6.89 6.31
CA THR A 15 -6.66 -6.41 5.13
C THR A 15 -5.83 -6.57 3.86
N TYR A 16 -4.51 -6.40 3.99
CA TYR A 16 -3.59 -6.44 2.87
C TYR A 16 -2.47 -7.45 3.12
N PRO A 17 -2.82 -8.75 3.16
CA PRO A 17 -1.77 -9.78 3.32
C PRO A 17 -0.88 -9.82 2.09
N GLU A 18 0.29 -10.42 2.22
CA GLU A 18 1.22 -10.60 1.13
C GLU A 18 0.52 -11.24 -0.08
N GLY A 19 0.75 -10.67 -1.25
CA GLY A 19 0.13 -11.17 -2.48
C GLY A 19 -1.15 -10.45 -2.87
N THR A 20 -1.68 -9.56 -1.99
CA THR A 20 -2.88 -8.81 -2.33
C THR A 20 -2.59 -7.87 -3.50
N LYS A 21 -3.49 -7.85 -4.49
CA LYS A 21 -3.37 -6.93 -5.62
C LYS A 21 -4.09 -5.63 -5.29
N VAL A 22 -3.42 -4.52 -5.55
CA VAL A 22 -3.97 -3.19 -5.32
C VAL A 22 -3.83 -2.35 -6.59
N LYS A 23 -4.72 -1.38 -6.73
CA LYS A 23 -4.67 -0.43 -7.84
C LYS A 23 -4.46 0.97 -7.27
N LEU A 24 -3.46 1.67 -7.78
CA LEU A 24 -3.18 3.03 -7.35
C LEU A 24 -4.21 3.98 -7.95
N LEU A 25 -4.81 4.80 -7.13
CA LEU A 25 -5.75 5.82 -7.58
C LEU A 25 -5.08 7.20 -7.60
N SER A 26 -4.36 7.54 -6.54
CA SER A 26 -3.72 8.85 -6.43
C SER A 26 -2.58 8.78 -5.42
N MET A 27 -1.44 9.34 -5.77
CA MET A 27 -0.29 9.46 -4.89
C MET A 27 0.43 10.76 -5.21
N ASP A 28 0.62 11.60 -4.20
CA ASP A 28 1.29 12.89 -4.37
C ASP A 28 2.80 12.72 -4.19
N ASP A 29 3.45 12.14 -5.17
CA ASP A 29 4.89 11.88 -5.15
C ASP A 29 5.40 11.98 -6.59
N PRO A 30 6.51 12.72 -6.83
CA PRO A 30 7.05 12.85 -8.19
C PRO A 30 7.42 11.53 -8.84
N GLN A 31 7.69 10.50 -8.04
CA GLN A 31 8.08 9.19 -8.56
C GLN A 31 6.93 8.19 -8.53
N ALA A 32 5.72 8.66 -8.26
CA ALA A 32 4.56 7.77 -8.18
C ALA A 32 4.28 7.11 -9.52
N PRO A 33 3.87 5.82 -9.52
CA PRO A 33 3.39 5.20 -10.75
C PRO A 33 2.14 5.93 -11.24
N PRO A 34 1.80 5.82 -12.52
CA PRO A 34 0.58 6.43 -13.02
C PRO A 34 -0.66 5.89 -12.31
N SER A 35 -1.67 6.72 -12.18
CA SER A 35 -2.97 6.30 -11.65
C SER A 35 -3.48 5.10 -12.46
N GLY A 36 -4.01 4.10 -11.77
CA GLY A 36 -4.48 2.88 -12.40
C GLY A 36 -3.45 1.75 -12.43
N THR A 37 -2.21 2.02 -12.00
CA THR A 37 -1.17 0.99 -11.96
C THR A 37 -1.53 -0.07 -10.92
N ILE A 38 -1.32 -1.31 -11.28
CA ILE A 38 -1.56 -2.45 -10.38
C ILE A 38 -0.24 -2.81 -9.69
N GLY A 39 -0.35 -3.17 -8.42
CA GLY A 39 0.79 -3.63 -7.66
C GLY A 39 0.42 -4.82 -6.79
N THR A 40 1.43 -5.48 -6.25
CA THR A 40 1.26 -6.63 -5.36
C THR A 40 1.86 -6.29 -4.00
N VAL A 41 1.07 -6.43 -2.95
CA VAL A 41 1.53 -6.17 -1.59
C VAL A 41 2.59 -7.20 -1.21
N THR A 42 3.71 -6.73 -0.67
CA THR A 42 4.77 -7.60 -0.18
C THR A 42 4.73 -7.70 1.35
N CYS A 43 4.54 -6.60 2.03
CA CYS A 43 4.41 -6.62 3.49
C CYS A 43 3.89 -5.27 3.98
N VAL A 44 3.51 -5.21 5.26
CA VAL A 44 3.22 -3.97 5.96
C VAL A 44 4.25 -3.86 7.08
N ASP A 45 5.00 -2.76 7.11
CA ASP A 45 6.06 -2.60 8.09
C ASP A 45 5.55 -2.03 9.41
N ASP A 46 6.46 -1.86 10.38
CA ASP A 46 6.09 -1.40 11.71
C ASP A 46 5.61 0.05 11.73
N ALA A 47 5.89 0.82 10.69
CA ALA A 47 5.39 2.17 10.56
C ALA A 47 4.02 2.23 9.87
N ALA A 48 3.41 1.07 9.65
CA ALA A 48 2.12 0.93 8.97
C ALA A 48 2.18 1.39 7.51
N THR A 49 3.34 1.24 6.87
CA THR A 49 3.49 1.48 5.44
C THR A 49 3.27 0.17 4.70
N ILE A 50 2.41 0.19 3.69
CA ILE A 50 2.12 -0.98 2.87
C ILE A 50 3.14 -1.02 1.73
N HIS A 51 4.05 -1.99 1.75
CA HIS A 51 5.06 -2.13 0.71
C HIS A 51 4.47 -2.88 -0.48
N VAL A 52 4.66 -2.32 -1.66
CA VAL A 52 4.03 -2.82 -2.88
C VAL A 52 5.05 -2.90 -4.00
N ASN A 53 5.03 -3.99 -4.74
CA ASN A 53 5.76 -4.09 -6.01
C ASN A 53 4.81 -3.68 -7.13
N TRP A 54 5.06 -2.52 -7.73
CA TRP A 54 4.20 -2.02 -8.81
C TRP A 54 4.64 -2.61 -10.15
N GLU A 55 3.69 -2.79 -11.04
CA GLU A 55 3.98 -3.38 -12.37
C GLU A 55 4.94 -2.53 -13.18
N THR A 56 5.06 -1.26 -12.87
CA THR A 56 6.03 -0.36 -13.53
C THR A 56 7.46 -0.60 -13.08
N GLY A 57 7.67 -1.45 -12.06
CA GLY A 57 8.99 -1.68 -11.49
C GLY A 57 9.27 -0.82 -10.26
N SER A 58 8.37 0.09 -9.91
CA SER A 58 8.50 0.90 -8.71
C SER A 58 8.22 0.08 -7.47
N SER A 59 8.84 0.44 -6.34
CA SER A 59 8.60 -0.20 -5.05
C SER A 59 8.14 0.80 -4.00
N LEU A 60 7.50 1.88 -4.41
CA LEU A 60 7.00 2.89 -3.48
C LEU A 60 5.91 2.30 -2.59
N GLY A 61 5.99 2.59 -1.29
CA GLY A 61 4.99 2.14 -0.33
C GLY A 61 3.76 3.04 -0.32
N LEU A 62 2.66 2.50 0.21
CA LEU A 62 1.40 3.23 0.37
C LEU A 62 1.21 3.61 1.83
N ILE A 63 0.76 4.84 2.06
CA ILE A 63 0.46 5.35 3.39
C ILE A 63 -1.03 5.63 3.47
N VAL A 64 -1.71 4.92 4.36
CA VAL A 64 -3.15 5.10 4.56
C VAL A 64 -3.42 6.52 5.04
N GLY A 65 -4.35 7.20 4.38
CA GLY A 65 -4.69 8.57 4.69
C GLY A 65 -3.96 9.60 3.83
N GLU A 66 -2.87 9.22 3.18
CA GLU A 66 -2.15 10.12 2.27
C GLU A 66 -2.29 9.68 0.82
N ASP A 67 -2.30 8.38 0.57
CA ASP A 67 -2.40 7.83 -0.77
C ASP A 67 -3.76 7.18 -0.96
N SER A 68 -4.29 7.25 -2.18
CA SER A 68 -5.56 6.62 -2.51
C SER A 68 -5.31 5.39 -3.35
N PHE A 69 -5.89 4.28 -2.96
CA PHE A 69 -5.73 3.00 -3.65
C PHE A 69 -6.91 2.10 -3.29
N GLU A 70 -7.05 1.03 -4.05
CA GLU A 70 -8.14 0.07 -3.78
C GLU A 70 -7.64 -1.35 -4.03
N ILE A 71 -8.31 -2.33 -3.40
CA ILE A 71 -8.00 -3.74 -3.62
C ILE A 71 -8.62 -4.15 -4.94
N VAL A 72 -7.84 -4.85 -5.77
CA VAL A 72 -8.33 -5.38 -7.04
C VAL A 72 -8.98 -6.73 -6.75
N LYS A 73 -10.24 -6.85 -7.12
CA LYS A 73 -10.97 -8.10 -7.00
C LYS A 73 -11.05 -8.74 -8.38
N GLU A 74 -10.63 -9.99 -8.44
CA GLU A 74 -10.70 -10.75 -9.68
C GLU A 74 -11.83 -11.74 -9.64
#